data_ed844689779bb20e140c0c786f3c3847
#
_entry.id   ed844689779bb20e140c0c786f3c3847
#
_cell.length_a   1.000
_cell.length_b   1.000
_cell.length_c   1.000
_cell.angle_alpha   90.00
_cell.angle_beta   90.00
_cell.angle_gamma   90.00
#
_symmetry.space_group_name_H-M   'P 1'
#
loop_
_entity.id
_entity.type
_entity.pdbx_description
1 polymer ?
#
loop_
_entity_poly.entity_id
_entity_poly.type
_entity_poly.pdbx_seq_one_letter_code
_entity_poly.pdbx_strand_id
1 'polypeptide(L)'
;MKTAHVGHQWLGRYGKTDNGVVTVTTVWADERLYYPVDAVPYTPAKHFAKGKSDPAFRTKLAIGADLAVRAREAGFAFRAVAADSAYGDQDGFRGELAQAGLPFVMALKPRRGTWAYGPDVHTPVDAARALDWDGPDDPGDWRPVTRTFRDGHTETWYAADATLGWWGPDGARRLVVATADPAALPGKATWYLVTNLPRPGGAREADSPHPAAPLAEIVRIYGIRHWIEQSYKQVKDELGWADFQVRSDIAIRRHQVLVNCAFSFCWDAWFRDHPAPHQPAAPRPGPGRGERGAARSRPPASAAVAAGTARNTRLAFPLDRAATLVAGMVRSAPAAAAAGHDELGRGRLRPAPLHP
;
A
#
# COMPACT_ATOMS: atom_id res chain seq x y z
N MET A 1 -31.86 1.05 18.12
CA MET A 1 -30.50 1.64 18.06
C MET A 1 -29.91 1.35 16.69
N LYS A 2 -29.45 2.35 15.95
CA LYS A 2 -28.87 2.15 14.60
C LYS A 2 -27.38 1.79 14.75
N THR A 3 -26.86 0.88 13.92
CA THR A 3 -25.43 0.52 13.91
C THR A 3 -24.61 1.71 13.40
N ALA A 4 -23.51 2.03 14.08
CA ALA A 4 -22.59 3.08 13.67
C ALA A 4 -21.98 2.78 12.30
N HIS A 5 -21.65 3.81 11.53
CA HIS A 5 -20.98 3.77 10.23
C HIS A 5 -21.74 3.07 9.09
N VAL A 6 -22.94 2.53 9.33
CA VAL A 6 -23.72 1.86 8.27
C VAL A 6 -24.17 2.85 7.22
N GLY A 7 -23.88 2.54 5.96
CA GLY A 7 -24.38 3.26 4.80
C GLY A 7 -24.76 2.34 3.66
N HIS A 8 -25.62 2.83 2.76
CA HIS A 8 -25.90 2.17 1.50
C HIS A 8 -24.69 2.39 0.58
N GLN A 9 -23.93 1.32 0.33
CA GLN A 9 -22.63 1.39 -0.33
C GLN A 9 -22.39 0.11 -1.13
N TRP A 10 -21.52 0.19 -2.14
CA TRP A 10 -21.07 -0.97 -2.87
C TRP A 10 -20.33 -1.94 -1.95
N LEU A 11 -20.80 -3.17 -1.86
CA LEU A 11 -20.20 -4.25 -1.09
C LEU A 11 -19.55 -5.26 -2.03
N GLY A 12 -18.22 -5.17 -2.18
CA GLY A 12 -17.47 -6.01 -3.12
C GLY A 12 -17.64 -7.52 -2.91
N ARG A 13 -17.87 -7.98 -1.66
CA ARG A 13 -18.13 -9.40 -1.37
C ARG A 13 -19.41 -9.91 -2.06
N TYR A 14 -20.41 -9.06 -2.23
CA TYR A 14 -21.70 -9.43 -2.79
C TYR A 14 -21.92 -8.92 -4.21
N GLY A 15 -20.98 -8.15 -4.77
CA GLY A 15 -21.11 -7.56 -6.09
C GLY A 15 -22.29 -6.60 -6.25
N LYS A 16 -22.83 -6.05 -5.16
CA LYS A 16 -24.00 -5.16 -5.16
C LYS A 16 -23.86 -4.02 -4.15
N THR A 17 -24.69 -3.00 -4.33
CA THR A 17 -24.89 -1.95 -3.35
C THR A 17 -25.89 -2.41 -2.28
N ASP A 18 -25.49 -2.30 -1.00
CA ASP A 18 -26.32 -2.68 0.14
C ASP A 18 -25.90 -1.91 1.39
N ASN A 19 -26.62 -2.07 2.50
CA ASN A 19 -26.25 -1.50 3.77
C ASN A 19 -25.03 -2.23 4.35
N GLY A 20 -23.99 -1.49 4.67
CA GLY A 20 -22.77 -2.06 5.23
C GLY A 20 -21.85 -1.02 5.84
N VAL A 21 -20.84 -1.50 6.54
CA VAL A 21 -19.73 -0.70 7.05
C VAL A 21 -18.55 -0.84 6.08
N VAL A 22 -18.03 0.28 5.62
CA VAL A 22 -16.78 0.35 4.84
C VAL A 22 -15.70 0.88 5.74
N THR A 23 -14.57 0.19 5.78
CA THR A 23 -13.39 0.59 6.54
C THR A 23 -12.25 0.91 5.59
N VAL A 24 -11.60 2.04 5.80
CA VAL A 24 -10.35 2.39 5.13
C VAL A 24 -9.20 1.81 5.93
N THR A 25 -8.26 1.19 5.26
CA THR A 25 -7.12 0.51 5.91
C THR A 25 -5.82 0.83 5.22
N THR A 26 -4.73 0.63 5.94
CA THR A 26 -3.38 0.57 5.40
C THR A 26 -2.75 -0.77 5.73
N VAL A 27 -1.99 -1.29 4.78
CA VAL A 27 -1.22 -2.54 4.90
C VAL A 27 0.22 -2.22 4.57
N TRP A 28 1.13 -2.59 5.45
CA TRP A 28 2.55 -2.59 5.15
C TRP A 28 2.88 -3.90 4.41
N ALA A 29 3.62 -3.81 3.31
CA ALA A 29 3.94 -4.99 2.51
C ALA A 29 5.30 -4.87 1.82
N ASP A 30 6.00 -6.00 1.74
CA ASP A 30 7.13 -6.25 0.85
C ASP A 30 6.86 -7.51 0.01
N GLU A 31 7.85 -8.09 -0.62
CA GLU A 31 7.69 -9.30 -1.46
C GLU A 31 7.38 -10.57 -0.64
N ARG A 32 7.65 -10.57 0.65
CA ARG A 32 7.54 -11.77 1.51
C ARG A 32 6.46 -11.64 2.56
N LEU A 33 6.29 -10.44 3.08
CA LEU A 33 5.48 -10.17 4.26
C LEU A 33 4.48 -9.05 3.99
N TYR A 34 3.31 -9.18 4.53
CA TYR A 34 2.31 -8.11 4.59
C TYR A 34 1.50 -8.23 5.87
N TYR A 35 1.12 -7.09 6.44
CA TYR A 35 0.24 -7.04 7.61
C TYR A 35 -0.53 -5.72 7.68
N PRO A 36 -1.76 -5.75 8.21
CA PRO A 36 -2.53 -4.53 8.40
C PRO A 36 -1.89 -3.65 9.47
N VAL A 37 -1.72 -2.35 9.15
CA VAL A 37 -1.14 -1.36 10.06
C VAL A 37 -2.24 -0.65 10.84
N ASP A 38 -3.25 -0.16 10.12
CA ASP A 38 -4.31 0.64 10.73
C ASP A 38 -5.63 0.52 9.96
N ALA A 39 -6.74 0.79 10.65
CA ALA A 39 -8.08 0.66 10.11
C ALA A 39 -9.04 1.69 10.71
N VAL A 40 -9.73 2.47 9.86
CA VAL A 40 -10.71 3.46 10.31
C VAL A 40 -12.03 3.26 9.57
N PRO A 41 -13.15 2.99 10.30
CA PRO A 41 -14.48 2.92 9.70
C PRO A 41 -14.86 4.26 9.07
N TYR A 42 -15.33 4.23 7.84
CA TYR A 42 -15.88 5.39 7.17
C TYR A 42 -17.29 5.66 7.70
N THR A 43 -17.52 6.88 8.18
CA THR A 43 -18.83 7.33 8.62
C THR A 43 -19.53 8.11 7.49
N PRO A 44 -20.62 7.60 6.90
CA PRO A 44 -21.36 8.31 5.87
C PRO A 44 -21.93 9.64 6.35
N ALA A 45 -22.03 10.61 5.44
CA ALA A 45 -22.48 11.99 5.74
C ALA A 45 -23.84 12.06 6.49
N LYS A 46 -24.74 11.10 6.26
CA LYS A 46 -26.05 11.01 6.94
C LYS A 46 -25.99 10.81 8.45
N HIS A 47 -24.82 10.47 9.01
CA HIS A 47 -24.60 10.33 10.44
C HIS A 47 -24.17 11.63 11.12
N PHE A 48 -23.92 12.70 10.36
CA PHE A 48 -23.49 14.00 10.86
C PHE A 48 -24.63 15.02 10.75
N ALA A 49 -24.74 15.92 11.73
CA ALA A 49 -25.78 16.94 11.78
C ALA A 49 -25.77 17.86 10.56
N LYS A 50 -24.59 18.21 10.06
CA LYS A 50 -24.40 19.09 8.88
C LYS A 50 -24.05 18.30 7.61
N GLY A 51 -24.23 16.97 7.60
CA GLY A 51 -23.91 16.13 6.45
C GLY A 51 -22.44 16.24 6.03
N LYS A 52 -22.19 16.48 4.74
CA LYS A 52 -20.83 16.66 4.21
C LYS A 52 -20.13 17.95 4.65
N SER A 53 -20.89 18.94 5.10
CA SER A 53 -20.37 20.22 5.59
C SER A 53 -20.06 20.18 7.09
N ASP A 54 -20.26 19.05 7.74
CA ASP A 54 -19.90 18.88 9.15
C ASP A 54 -18.37 18.82 9.30
N PRO A 55 -17.75 19.58 10.21
CA PRO A 55 -16.31 19.61 10.39
C PRO A 55 -15.70 18.25 10.79
N ALA A 56 -16.51 17.36 11.37
CA ALA A 56 -16.09 16.01 11.72
C ALA A 56 -16.24 15.00 10.54
N PHE A 57 -16.87 15.41 9.44
CA PHE A 57 -17.01 14.55 8.27
C PHE A 57 -15.67 14.42 7.53
N ARG A 58 -15.28 13.17 7.25
CA ARG A 58 -14.08 12.86 6.48
C ARG A 58 -14.44 11.96 5.30
N THR A 59 -13.90 12.27 4.13
CA THR A 59 -14.00 11.38 2.98
C THR A 59 -13.14 10.13 3.16
N LYS A 60 -13.41 9.06 2.42
CA LYS A 60 -12.55 7.86 2.42
C LYS A 60 -11.11 8.19 1.99
N LEU A 61 -10.95 9.17 1.11
CA LEU A 61 -9.64 9.64 0.63
C LEU A 61 -8.87 10.35 1.75
N ALA A 62 -9.50 11.30 2.42
CA ALA A 62 -8.90 12.00 3.56
C ALA A 62 -8.52 11.03 4.70
N ILE A 63 -9.35 10.01 4.96
CA ILE A 63 -9.00 8.95 5.92
C ILE A 63 -7.76 8.16 5.43
N GLY A 64 -7.71 7.80 4.15
CA GLY A 64 -6.58 7.05 3.58
C GLY A 64 -5.26 7.83 3.64
N ALA A 65 -5.28 9.13 3.35
CA ALA A 65 -4.12 9.99 3.46
C ALA A 65 -3.62 10.10 4.91
N ASP A 66 -4.54 10.32 5.87
CA ASP A 66 -4.25 10.35 7.29
C ASP A 66 -3.63 9.04 7.79
N LEU A 67 -4.16 7.90 7.39
CA LEU A 67 -3.61 6.60 7.76
C LEU A 67 -2.17 6.42 7.26
N ALA A 68 -1.84 6.93 6.06
CA ALA A 68 -0.48 6.89 5.54
C ALA A 68 0.47 7.80 6.34
N VAL A 69 0.01 8.99 6.72
CA VAL A 69 0.78 9.91 7.59
C VAL A 69 1.01 9.29 8.96
N ARG A 70 -0.04 8.75 9.59
CA ARG A 70 0.05 8.09 10.89
C ARG A 70 0.99 6.89 10.89
N ALA A 71 0.99 6.10 9.81
CA ALA A 71 1.93 4.98 9.69
C ALA A 71 3.39 5.47 9.71
N ARG A 72 3.70 6.55 8.98
CA ARG A 72 5.02 7.17 9.01
C ARG A 72 5.37 7.71 10.39
N GLU A 73 4.47 8.43 11.04
CA GLU A 73 4.64 8.99 12.38
C GLU A 73 4.84 7.89 13.45
N ALA A 74 4.20 6.75 13.27
CA ALA A 74 4.38 5.57 14.10
C ALA A 74 5.72 4.84 13.86
N GLY A 75 6.54 5.33 12.92
CA GLY A 75 7.87 4.79 12.64
C GLY A 75 7.88 3.62 11.64
N PHE A 76 6.79 3.37 10.93
CA PHE A 76 6.83 2.39 9.83
C PHE A 76 7.66 2.94 8.67
N ALA A 77 8.75 2.25 8.35
CA ALA A 77 9.56 2.57 7.18
C ALA A 77 8.91 1.97 5.93
N PHE A 78 8.66 2.79 4.91
CA PHE A 78 8.17 2.36 3.60
C PHE A 78 8.70 3.29 2.50
N ARG A 79 8.85 2.74 1.29
CA ARG A 79 9.40 3.45 0.13
C ARG A 79 8.36 4.35 -0.55
N ALA A 80 7.12 3.92 -0.62
CA ALA A 80 6.03 4.68 -1.21
C ALA A 80 4.67 4.17 -0.74
N VAL A 81 3.67 5.02 -0.88
CA VAL A 81 2.25 4.65 -0.76
C VAL A 81 1.75 4.13 -2.10
N ALA A 82 1.21 2.92 -2.14
CA ALA A 82 0.57 2.37 -3.33
C ALA A 82 -0.95 2.30 -3.16
N ALA A 83 -1.69 2.63 -4.23
CA ALA A 83 -3.13 2.51 -4.26
C ALA A 83 -3.65 2.25 -5.67
N ASP A 84 -4.88 1.72 -5.76
CA ASP A 84 -5.56 1.48 -7.03
C ASP A 84 -6.10 2.78 -7.67
N SER A 85 -6.74 2.64 -8.83
CA SER A 85 -7.31 3.77 -9.56
C SER A 85 -8.49 4.46 -8.85
N ALA A 86 -9.12 3.84 -7.85
CA ALA A 86 -10.14 4.52 -7.04
C ALA A 86 -9.55 5.67 -6.22
N TYR A 87 -8.28 5.52 -5.82
CA TYR A 87 -7.50 6.56 -5.16
C TYR A 87 -6.65 7.36 -6.15
N GLY A 88 -5.99 6.67 -7.09
CA GLY A 88 -5.04 7.27 -8.02
C GLY A 88 -5.68 8.28 -8.98
N ASP A 89 -6.94 8.13 -9.36
CA ASP A 89 -7.67 9.11 -10.18
C ASP A 89 -8.02 10.41 -9.43
N GLN A 90 -7.84 10.46 -8.12
CA GLN A 90 -8.25 11.58 -7.29
C GLN A 90 -7.09 12.56 -7.04
N ASP A 91 -7.15 13.72 -7.70
CA ASP A 91 -6.10 14.76 -7.58
C ASP A 91 -5.90 15.23 -6.14
N GLY A 92 -6.99 15.37 -5.38
CA GLY A 92 -6.95 15.76 -3.97
C GLY A 92 -6.16 14.76 -3.11
N PHE A 93 -6.37 13.46 -3.30
CA PHE A 93 -5.65 12.44 -2.54
C PHE A 93 -4.14 12.48 -2.80
N ARG A 94 -3.74 12.56 -4.09
CA ARG A 94 -2.32 12.69 -4.45
C ARG A 94 -1.72 13.99 -3.94
N GLY A 95 -2.52 15.07 -3.93
CA GLY A 95 -2.15 16.37 -3.37
C GLY A 95 -1.89 16.30 -1.87
N GLU A 96 -2.79 15.68 -1.10
CA GLU A 96 -2.63 15.49 0.35
C GLU A 96 -1.37 14.69 0.69
N LEU A 97 -1.09 13.59 -0.02
CA LEU A 97 0.13 12.82 0.20
C LEU A 97 1.39 13.62 -0.16
N ALA A 98 1.37 14.37 -1.26
CA ALA A 98 2.51 15.20 -1.67
C ALA A 98 2.78 16.33 -0.66
N GLN A 99 1.73 16.99 -0.14
CA GLN A 99 1.84 18.01 0.91
C GLN A 99 2.40 17.42 2.21
N ALA A 100 2.03 16.18 2.52
CA ALA A 100 2.59 15.45 3.66
C ALA A 100 4.03 14.95 3.41
N GLY A 101 4.63 15.21 2.25
CA GLY A 101 5.96 14.73 1.89
C GLY A 101 6.02 13.21 1.76
N LEU A 102 4.93 12.58 1.33
CA LEU A 102 4.88 11.14 1.12
C LEU A 102 5.06 10.79 -0.37
N PRO A 103 6.01 9.90 -0.70
CA PRO A 103 6.12 9.36 -2.05
C PRO A 103 4.98 8.39 -2.33
N PHE A 104 4.55 8.33 -3.59
CA PHE A 104 3.46 7.43 -3.98
C PHE A 104 3.66 6.83 -5.39
N VAL A 105 3.03 5.66 -5.61
CA VAL A 105 2.84 5.00 -6.91
C VAL A 105 1.40 4.51 -6.97
N MET A 106 0.59 5.03 -7.89
CA MET A 106 -0.85 4.75 -7.95
C MET A 106 -1.30 4.46 -9.37
N ALA A 107 -2.26 3.55 -9.52
CA ALA A 107 -2.87 3.33 -10.81
C ALA A 107 -3.82 4.45 -11.19
N LEU A 108 -3.93 4.66 -12.48
CA LEU A 108 -4.95 5.45 -13.16
C LEU A 108 -5.84 4.54 -14.01
N LYS A 109 -7.07 4.95 -14.24
CA LYS A 109 -7.90 4.32 -15.27
C LYS A 109 -7.34 4.63 -16.65
N PRO A 110 -7.32 3.68 -17.57
CA PRO A 110 -6.70 3.85 -18.90
C PRO A 110 -7.32 5.00 -19.71
N ARG A 111 -8.61 5.26 -19.51
CA ARG A 111 -9.36 6.32 -20.21
C ARG A 111 -9.76 7.48 -19.30
N ARG A 112 -9.01 7.71 -18.22
CA ARG A 112 -9.20 8.90 -17.40
C ARG A 112 -8.88 10.13 -18.23
N GLY A 113 -9.87 10.99 -18.46
CA GLY A 113 -9.64 12.29 -19.11
C GLY A 113 -8.71 13.16 -18.26
N THR A 114 -7.82 13.88 -18.91
CA THR A 114 -6.87 14.80 -18.28
C THR A 114 -6.97 16.18 -18.95
N TRP A 115 -6.33 17.15 -18.35
CA TRP A 115 -6.14 18.50 -18.88
C TRP A 115 -5.00 18.56 -19.91
N ALA A 116 -4.70 17.46 -20.58
CA ALA A 116 -3.63 17.41 -21.55
C ALA A 116 -4.00 18.28 -22.77
N TYR A 117 -3.14 19.22 -23.06
CA TYR A 117 -3.23 20.08 -24.23
C TYR A 117 -2.38 19.48 -25.36
N GLY A 118 -2.87 18.46 -25.99
CA GLY A 118 -2.30 17.91 -27.21
C GLY A 118 -3.45 17.43 -28.09
N PRO A 119 -3.38 17.57 -29.42
CA PRO A 119 -4.48 17.19 -30.28
C PRO A 119 -4.83 15.70 -30.17
N ASP A 120 -3.87 14.86 -29.81
CA ASP A 120 -4.01 13.41 -29.95
C ASP A 120 -3.81 12.61 -28.63
N VAL A 121 -3.41 13.27 -27.53
CA VAL A 121 -3.09 12.61 -26.24
C VAL A 121 -3.93 13.19 -25.13
N HIS A 122 -5.04 12.55 -24.80
CA HIS A 122 -6.00 13.01 -23.79
C HIS A 122 -6.15 12.07 -22.59
N THR A 123 -5.68 10.83 -22.72
CA THR A 123 -5.82 9.79 -21.69
C THR A 123 -4.52 9.02 -21.49
N PRO A 124 -4.35 8.32 -20.36
CA PRO A 124 -3.18 7.46 -20.14
C PRO A 124 -2.95 6.43 -21.26
N VAL A 125 -4.02 5.90 -21.86
CA VAL A 125 -3.86 4.94 -22.97
C VAL A 125 -3.39 5.62 -24.24
N ASP A 126 -3.80 6.87 -24.51
CA ASP A 126 -3.30 7.60 -25.68
C ASP A 126 -1.80 7.91 -25.51
N ALA A 127 -1.40 8.32 -24.29
CA ALA A 127 0.02 8.53 -23.96
C ALA A 127 0.86 7.26 -24.14
N ALA A 128 0.31 6.10 -23.79
CA ALA A 128 1.00 4.83 -23.97
C ALA A 128 1.11 4.43 -25.46
N ARG A 129 0.08 4.71 -26.25
CA ARG A 129 0.08 4.42 -27.70
C ARG A 129 0.99 5.35 -28.52
N ALA A 130 1.38 6.48 -27.93
CA ALA A 130 2.34 7.39 -28.54
C ALA A 130 3.81 6.99 -28.32
N LEU A 131 4.06 5.90 -27.59
CA LEU A 131 5.40 5.34 -27.38
C LEU A 131 5.75 4.39 -28.51
N ASP A 132 6.98 4.47 -28.99
CA ASP A 132 7.50 3.61 -30.05
C ASP A 132 7.68 2.17 -29.56
N TRP A 133 7.19 1.23 -30.37
CA TRP A 133 7.33 -0.21 -30.14
C TRP A 133 7.36 -0.98 -31.45
N ASP A 134 8.49 -1.59 -31.79
CA ASP A 134 8.68 -2.43 -32.97
C ASP A 134 8.87 -3.92 -32.63
N GLY A 135 8.72 -4.28 -31.38
CA GLY A 135 8.80 -5.67 -30.92
C GLY A 135 9.82 -5.88 -29.82
N PRO A 136 9.94 -7.13 -29.31
CA PRO A 136 10.88 -7.45 -28.22
C PRO A 136 12.36 -7.22 -28.57
N ASP A 137 12.72 -7.36 -29.85
CA ASP A 137 14.10 -7.18 -30.34
C ASP A 137 14.45 -5.70 -30.56
N ASP A 138 13.45 -4.87 -30.82
CA ASP A 138 13.57 -3.40 -30.92
C ASP A 138 12.44 -2.73 -30.12
N PRO A 139 12.59 -2.63 -28.79
CA PRO A 139 11.51 -2.19 -27.91
C PRO A 139 11.27 -0.67 -27.92
N GLY A 140 11.98 0.12 -28.71
CA GLY A 140 11.80 1.55 -28.83
C GLY A 140 11.93 2.28 -27.48
N ASP A 141 10.85 2.92 -27.04
CA ASP A 141 10.78 3.63 -25.74
C ASP A 141 10.67 2.70 -24.53
N TRP A 142 10.27 1.46 -24.74
CA TRP A 142 10.01 0.51 -23.68
C TRP A 142 11.29 -0.15 -23.16
N ARG A 143 11.29 -0.49 -21.90
CA ARG A 143 12.40 -1.19 -21.24
C ARG A 143 11.89 -2.49 -20.63
N PRO A 144 12.55 -3.62 -20.88
CA PRO A 144 12.19 -4.88 -20.23
C PRO A 144 12.40 -4.81 -18.72
N VAL A 145 11.42 -5.30 -17.97
CA VAL A 145 11.40 -5.37 -16.51
C VAL A 145 11.02 -6.77 -16.09
N THR A 146 11.90 -7.44 -15.37
CA THR A 146 11.59 -8.75 -14.80
C THR A 146 10.72 -8.59 -13.57
N ARG A 147 9.54 -9.19 -13.59
CA ARG A 147 8.68 -9.35 -12.41
C ARG A 147 8.90 -10.72 -11.81
N THR A 148 9.22 -10.77 -10.53
CA THR A 148 9.31 -12.03 -9.78
C THR A 148 8.07 -12.15 -8.90
N PHE A 149 7.40 -13.30 -8.98
CA PHE A 149 6.24 -13.62 -8.16
C PHE A 149 6.66 -14.44 -6.94
N ARG A 150 5.75 -14.55 -5.96
CA ARG A 150 6.05 -15.21 -4.68
C ARG A 150 6.41 -16.69 -4.82
N ASP A 151 5.82 -17.37 -5.78
CA ASP A 151 6.12 -18.79 -6.11
C ASP A 151 7.46 -18.96 -6.83
N GLY A 152 8.18 -17.87 -7.06
CA GLY A 152 9.49 -17.86 -7.70
C GLY A 152 9.45 -17.77 -9.22
N HIS A 153 8.27 -17.89 -9.87
CA HIS A 153 8.23 -17.69 -11.31
C HIS A 153 8.47 -16.22 -11.67
N THR A 154 8.96 -15.98 -12.87
CA THR A 154 9.27 -14.66 -13.40
C THR A 154 8.55 -14.44 -14.72
N GLU A 155 8.13 -13.19 -14.94
CA GLU A 155 7.59 -12.72 -16.20
C GLU A 155 8.40 -11.52 -16.69
N THR A 156 8.60 -11.42 -17.98
CA THR A 156 9.12 -10.20 -18.60
C THR A 156 7.95 -9.27 -18.88
N TRP A 157 8.01 -8.09 -18.31
CA TRP A 157 7.12 -6.98 -18.61
C TRP A 157 7.91 -5.87 -19.29
N TYR A 158 7.22 -4.95 -19.93
CA TYR A 158 7.81 -3.76 -20.53
C TYR A 158 7.26 -2.53 -19.82
N ALA A 159 8.12 -1.58 -19.50
CA ALA A 159 7.74 -0.34 -18.86
C ALA A 159 8.36 0.86 -19.56
N ALA A 160 7.64 1.96 -19.59
CA ALA A 160 8.10 3.22 -20.18
C ALA A 160 7.57 4.41 -19.41
N ASP A 161 8.32 5.52 -19.46
CA ASP A 161 7.81 6.83 -19.08
C ASP A 161 7.02 7.43 -20.25
N ALA A 162 5.75 7.75 -20.02
CA ALA A 162 4.89 8.37 -21.02
C ALA A 162 4.59 9.84 -20.67
N THR A 163 4.27 10.65 -21.67
CA THR A 163 3.94 12.06 -21.49
C THR A 163 2.44 12.29 -21.66
N LEU A 164 1.83 12.97 -20.69
CA LEU A 164 0.40 13.31 -20.70
C LEU A 164 0.21 14.73 -20.14
N GLY A 165 0.15 15.72 -21.02
CA GLY A 165 0.19 17.12 -20.63
C GLY A 165 1.50 17.45 -19.90
N TRP A 166 1.41 18.03 -18.71
CA TRP A 166 2.58 18.30 -17.86
C TRP A 166 3.02 17.11 -16.97
N TRP A 167 2.42 15.95 -17.14
CA TRP A 167 2.92 14.70 -16.56
C TRP A 167 3.88 14.05 -17.54
N GLY A 168 5.02 13.61 -17.04
CA GLY A 168 6.04 12.97 -17.86
C GLY A 168 7.32 12.72 -17.09
N PRO A 169 8.35 12.22 -17.76
CA PRO A 169 9.62 11.83 -17.12
C PRO A 169 10.30 12.95 -16.34
N ASP A 170 10.14 14.19 -16.78
CA ASP A 170 10.71 15.39 -16.15
C ASP A 170 9.63 16.30 -15.51
N GLY A 171 8.40 15.86 -15.47
CA GLY A 171 7.28 16.58 -14.87
C GLY A 171 7.22 16.41 -13.35
N ALA A 172 6.39 17.24 -12.68
CA ALA A 172 6.10 17.11 -11.25
C ALA A 172 5.42 15.79 -10.90
N ARG A 173 4.88 15.11 -11.87
CA ARG A 173 4.32 13.76 -11.82
C ARG A 173 4.83 12.98 -13.02
N ARG A 174 5.31 11.76 -12.79
CA ARG A 174 5.63 10.82 -13.85
C ARG A 174 4.39 10.01 -14.15
N LEU A 175 4.16 9.74 -15.45
CA LEU A 175 3.25 8.69 -15.91
C LEU A 175 4.12 7.53 -16.38
N VAL A 176 4.05 6.42 -15.68
CA VAL A 176 4.74 5.18 -16.06
C VAL A 176 3.70 4.19 -16.56
N VAL A 177 3.91 3.66 -17.74
CA VAL A 177 3.10 2.56 -18.28
C VAL A 177 3.89 1.27 -18.13
N ALA A 178 3.23 0.22 -17.66
CA ALA A 178 3.82 -1.11 -17.58
C ALA A 178 2.84 -2.16 -18.09
N THR A 179 3.30 -3.04 -18.96
CA THR A 179 2.46 -4.06 -19.61
C THR A 179 3.25 -5.31 -19.92
N ALA A 180 2.55 -6.44 -20.03
CA ALA A 180 3.13 -7.67 -20.57
C ALA A 180 3.26 -7.63 -22.09
N ASP A 181 2.44 -6.80 -22.77
CA ASP A 181 2.40 -6.69 -24.24
C ASP A 181 2.10 -5.26 -24.69
N PRO A 182 3.12 -4.49 -25.11
CA PRO A 182 2.94 -3.13 -25.62
C PRO A 182 2.08 -3.04 -26.88
N ALA A 183 2.04 -4.10 -27.71
CA ALA A 183 1.23 -4.11 -28.94
C ALA A 183 -0.28 -4.22 -28.67
N ALA A 184 -0.69 -4.72 -27.50
CA ALA A 184 -2.08 -5.02 -27.16
C ALA A 184 -2.70 -4.02 -26.16
N LEU A 185 -2.37 -2.73 -26.25
CA LEU A 185 -2.93 -1.71 -25.36
C LEU A 185 -4.40 -1.38 -25.66
N PRO A 186 -5.26 -1.25 -24.67
CA PRO A 186 -5.07 -1.33 -23.20
C PRO A 186 -5.34 -2.74 -22.64
N GLY A 187 -4.50 -3.70 -22.90
CA GLY A 187 -4.64 -5.09 -22.44
C GLY A 187 -4.91 -5.21 -20.94
N LYS A 188 -5.44 -6.36 -20.51
CA LYS A 188 -5.74 -6.63 -19.08
C LYS A 188 -4.51 -6.58 -18.19
N ALA A 189 -3.34 -6.95 -18.71
CA ALA A 189 -2.05 -6.91 -18.02
C ALA A 189 -1.33 -5.56 -18.22
N THR A 190 -2.07 -4.45 -18.24
CA THR A 190 -1.49 -3.12 -18.42
C THR A 190 -1.80 -2.22 -17.23
N TRP A 191 -0.78 -1.56 -16.72
CA TRP A 191 -0.86 -0.57 -15.64
C TRP A 191 -0.47 0.82 -16.15
N TYR A 192 -1.27 1.81 -15.80
CA TYR A 192 -0.99 3.22 -15.99
C TYR A 192 -0.74 3.81 -14.62
N LEU A 193 0.51 4.15 -14.31
CA LEU A 193 0.95 4.50 -12.97
C LEU A 193 1.36 5.95 -12.89
N VAL A 194 0.79 6.67 -11.93
CA VAL A 194 1.24 8.03 -11.60
C VAL A 194 2.10 7.98 -10.34
N THR A 195 3.23 8.71 -10.36
CA THR A 195 4.14 8.81 -9.21
C THR A 195 4.76 10.20 -9.08
N ASN A 196 5.15 10.58 -7.86
CA ASN A 196 5.99 11.76 -7.58
C ASN A 196 7.47 11.40 -7.36
N LEU A 197 7.85 10.14 -7.54
CA LEU A 197 9.24 9.71 -7.52
C LEU A 197 9.94 10.16 -8.81
N PRO A 198 11.07 10.88 -8.75
CA PRO A 198 11.77 11.33 -9.95
C PRO A 198 12.41 10.17 -10.71
N ARG A 199 12.67 10.39 -11.98
CA ARG A 199 13.43 9.47 -12.83
C ARG A 199 14.93 9.62 -12.51
N PRO A 200 15.70 8.51 -12.43
CA PRO A 200 17.15 8.58 -12.34
C PRO A 200 17.75 9.35 -13.53
N GLY A 201 18.65 10.28 -13.25
CA GLY A 201 19.25 11.17 -14.26
C GLY A 201 18.28 12.19 -14.86
N GLY A 202 17.05 12.31 -14.36
CA GLY A 202 16.07 13.28 -14.85
C GLY A 202 16.26 14.66 -14.23
N ALA A 203 15.73 15.70 -14.91
CA ALA A 203 15.87 17.10 -14.50
C ALA A 203 15.35 17.38 -13.07
N ARG A 204 14.44 16.55 -12.56
CA ARG A 204 13.86 16.73 -11.22
C ARG A 204 14.52 15.92 -10.12
N GLU A 205 15.55 15.14 -10.41
CA GLU A 205 16.19 14.30 -9.40
C GLU A 205 16.84 15.15 -8.29
N ALA A 206 17.54 16.21 -8.67
CA ALA A 206 18.24 17.07 -7.72
C ALA A 206 17.29 17.87 -6.79
N ASP A 207 16.11 18.24 -7.30
CA ASP A 207 15.14 19.07 -6.56
C ASP A 207 14.05 18.25 -5.84
N SER A 208 14.04 16.94 -6.01
CA SER A 208 13.04 16.10 -5.39
C SER A 208 13.38 15.77 -3.93
N PRO A 209 12.41 15.86 -3.00
CA PRO A 209 12.62 15.38 -1.64
C PRO A 209 12.70 13.84 -1.55
N HIS A 210 12.46 13.15 -2.67
CA HIS A 210 12.41 11.69 -2.72
C HIS A 210 13.57 11.17 -3.59
N PRO A 211 14.25 10.09 -3.18
CA PRO A 211 15.22 9.43 -4.03
C PRO A 211 14.59 9.01 -5.36
N ALA A 212 15.37 9.05 -6.43
CA ALA A 212 14.92 8.62 -7.75
C ALA A 212 14.54 7.13 -7.76
N ALA A 213 13.62 6.78 -8.66
CA ALA A 213 13.15 5.41 -8.82
C ALA A 213 13.22 4.98 -10.29
N PRO A 214 13.98 3.92 -10.63
CA PRO A 214 13.95 3.34 -11.97
C PRO A 214 12.60 2.69 -12.26
N LEU A 215 12.30 2.46 -13.55
CA LEU A 215 11.03 1.84 -13.99
C LEU A 215 10.76 0.50 -13.29
N ALA A 216 11.78 -0.34 -13.14
CA ALA A 216 11.66 -1.62 -12.45
C ALA A 216 11.19 -1.47 -11.00
N GLU A 217 11.66 -0.44 -10.28
CA GLU A 217 11.21 -0.16 -8.91
C GLU A 217 9.75 0.30 -8.87
N ILE A 218 9.33 1.16 -9.80
CA ILE A 218 7.93 1.61 -9.89
C ILE A 218 6.99 0.43 -10.14
N VAL A 219 7.35 -0.46 -11.09
CA VAL A 219 6.59 -1.68 -11.39
C VAL A 219 6.53 -2.61 -10.17
N ARG A 220 7.66 -2.78 -9.47
CA ARG A 220 7.75 -3.59 -8.25
C ARG A 220 6.84 -3.04 -7.14
N ILE A 221 6.93 -1.74 -6.84
CA ILE A 221 6.11 -1.10 -5.79
C ILE A 221 4.63 -1.30 -6.06
N TYR A 222 4.19 -1.09 -7.30
CA TYR A 222 2.77 -1.30 -7.62
C TYR A 222 2.39 -2.78 -7.63
N GLY A 223 3.29 -3.66 -8.05
CA GLY A 223 3.08 -5.10 -8.03
C GLY A 223 2.78 -5.66 -6.65
N ILE A 224 3.37 -5.07 -5.59
CA ILE A 224 3.13 -5.45 -4.20
C ILE A 224 1.72 -5.07 -3.73
N ARG A 225 1.05 -4.12 -4.38
CA ARG A 225 -0.29 -3.65 -3.98
C ARG A 225 -1.32 -4.78 -3.81
N HIS A 226 -1.21 -5.86 -4.57
CA HIS A 226 -2.17 -6.97 -4.49
C HIS A 226 -2.24 -7.61 -3.09
N TRP A 227 -1.22 -7.47 -2.26
CA TRP A 227 -1.20 -8.01 -0.90
C TRP A 227 -2.30 -7.45 0.00
N ILE A 228 -2.79 -6.23 -0.27
CA ILE A 228 -3.92 -5.70 0.48
C ILE A 228 -5.19 -6.54 0.25
N GLU A 229 -5.39 -7.05 -0.96
CA GLU A 229 -6.54 -7.91 -1.29
C GLU A 229 -6.41 -9.27 -0.61
N GLN A 230 -5.20 -9.83 -0.55
CA GLN A 230 -4.93 -11.06 0.18
C GLN A 230 -5.11 -10.86 1.70
N SER A 231 -4.64 -9.75 2.26
CA SER A 231 -4.87 -9.44 3.67
C SER A 231 -6.37 -9.33 3.97
N TYR A 232 -7.17 -8.71 3.09
CA TYR A 232 -8.62 -8.62 3.25
C TYR A 232 -9.31 -9.98 3.22
N LYS A 233 -8.87 -10.87 2.34
CA LYS A 233 -9.37 -12.23 2.30
C LYS A 233 -9.12 -12.92 3.63
N GLN A 234 -7.89 -12.91 4.10
CA GLN A 234 -7.50 -13.58 5.36
C GLN A 234 -8.19 -12.98 6.59
N VAL A 235 -8.22 -11.65 6.74
CA VAL A 235 -8.89 -11.05 7.91
C VAL A 235 -10.39 -11.33 7.92
N LYS A 236 -11.03 -11.46 6.75
CA LYS A 236 -12.46 -11.74 6.66
C LYS A 236 -12.79 -13.22 6.85
N ASP A 237 -12.04 -14.08 6.19
CA ASP A 237 -12.39 -15.49 6.09
C ASP A 237 -11.83 -16.28 7.29
N GLU A 238 -10.66 -15.88 7.83
CA GLU A 238 -9.96 -16.61 8.89
C GLU A 238 -10.07 -15.95 10.27
N LEU A 239 -10.09 -14.61 10.32
CA LEU A 239 -10.01 -13.85 11.57
C LEU A 239 -11.31 -13.14 11.96
N GLY A 240 -12.40 -13.41 11.27
CA GLY A 240 -13.73 -12.94 11.66
C GLY A 240 -13.94 -11.43 11.57
N TRP A 241 -13.24 -10.73 10.68
CA TRP A 241 -13.40 -9.28 10.49
C TRP A 241 -14.83 -8.83 10.29
N ALA A 242 -15.64 -9.64 9.61
CA ALA A 242 -17.03 -9.34 9.28
C ALA A 242 -18.04 -9.95 10.26
N ASP A 243 -17.61 -10.73 11.27
CA ASP A 243 -18.46 -11.55 12.12
C ASP A 243 -18.92 -10.83 13.39
N PHE A 244 -18.55 -9.54 13.53
CA PHE A 244 -18.96 -8.77 14.71
C PHE A 244 -20.45 -8.46 14.71
N GLN A 245 -21.05 -8.54 15.91
CA GLN A 245 -22.45 -8.20 16.17
C GLN A 245 -22.61 -6.88 16.94
N VAL A 246 -21.49 -6.23 17.23
CA VAL A 246 -21.45 -4.95 17.96
C VAL A 246 -21.96 -3.81 17.08
N ARG A 247 -22.58 -2.79 17.70
CA ARG A 247 -23.25 -1.69 16.98
C ARG A 247 -22.67 -0.32 17.26
N SER A 248 -21.92 -0.15 18.36
CA SER A 248 -21.32 1.13 18.72
C SER A 248 -20.01 1.37 17.98
N ASP A 249 -19.66 2.63 17.71
CA ASP A 249 -18.39 3.03 17.10
C ASP A 249 -17.18 2.42 17.84
N ILE A 250 -17.14 2.59 19.16
CA ILE A 250 -16.02 2.08 19.98
C ILE A 250 -15.87 0.57 19.85
N ALA A 251 -16.98 -0.17 19.89
CA ALA A 251 -16.91 -1.62 19.81
C ALA A 251 -16.51 -2.12 18.42
N ILE A 252 -16.96 -1.46 17.33
CA ILE A 252 -16.53 -1.78 15.96
C ILE A 252 -15.03 -1.54 15.81
N ARG A 253 -14.52 -0.40 16.25
CA ARG A 253 -13.07 -0.09 16.18
C ARG A 253 -12.24 -1.07 17.00
N ARG A 254 -12.66 -1.40 18.22
CA ARG A 254 -11.97 -2.40 19.04
C ARG A 254 -11.90 -3.76 18.38
N HIS A 255 -12.99 -4.21 17.78
CA HIS A 255 -13.01 -5.46 17.04
C HIS A 255 -12.01 -5.45 15.89
N GLN A 256 -11.99 -4.39 15.07
CA GLN A 256 -11.07 -4.25 13.95
C GLN A 256 -9.60 -4.21 14.38
N VAL A 257 -9.29 -3.50 15.48
CA VAL A 257 -7.94 -3.48 16.05
C VAL A 257 -7.52 -4.87 16.54
N LEU A 258 -8.42 -5.59 17.21
CA LEU A 258 -8.13 -6.96 17.67
C LEU A 258 -7.84 -7.91 16.51
N VAL A 259 -8.58 -7.81 15.40
CA VAL A 259 -8.31 -8.60 14.20
C VAL A 259 -6.95 -8.26 13.60
N ASN A 260 -6.58 -6.97 13.52
CA ASN A 260 -5.25 -6.57 13.06
C ASN A 260 -4.14 -7.11 13.97
N CYS A 261 -4.34 -7.07 15.29
CA CYS A 261 -3.40 -7.64 16.26
C CYS A 261 -3.28 -9.16 16.09
N ALA A 262 -4.40 -9.86 15.90
CA ALA A 262 -4.41 -11.30 15.66
C ALA A 262 -3.64 -11.66 14.38
N PHE A 263 -3.81 -10.89 13.33
CA PHE A 263 -3.06 -11.08 12.08
C PHE A 263 -1.55 -10.94 12.30
N SER A 264 -1.13 -9.89 13.02
CA SER A 264 0.28 -9.67 13.35
C SER A 264 0.84 -10.77 14.26
N PHE A 265 0.02 -11.27 15.19
CA PHE A 265 0.37 -12.40 16.04
C PHE A 265 0.58 -13.71 15.23
N CYS A 266 -0.24 -13.96 14.21
CA CYS A 266 -0.05 -15.10 13.32
C CYS A 266 1.31 -15.06 12.61
N TRP A 267 1.73 -13.88 12.14
CA TRP A 267 3.06 -13.71 11.57
C TRP A 267 4.17 -13.94 12.59
N ASP A 268 4.05 -13.38 13.79
CA ASP A 268 5.03 -13.56 14.86
C ASP A 268 5.16 -15.04 15.26
N ALA A 269 4.05 -15.75 15.37
CA ALA A 269 4.04 -17.20 15.64
C ALA A 269 4.73 -17.97 14.50
N TRP A 270 4.39 -17.65 13.24
CA TRP A 270 5.00 -18.31 12.08
C TRP A 270 6.53 -18.11 12.02
N PHE A 271 7.02 -16.90 12.29
CA PHE A 271 8.46 -16.63 12.28
C PHE A 271 9.22 -17.29 13.44
N ARG A 272 8.55 -17.53 14.57
CA ARG A 272 9.16 -18.33 15.66
C ARG A 272 9.40 -19.78 15.24
N ASP A 273 8.45 -20.35 14.49
CA ASP A 273 8.54 -21.74 14.01
C ASP A 273 9.43 -21.86 12.76
N HIS A 274 9.60 -20.77 12.01
CA HIS A 274 10.37 -20.71 10.78
C HIS A 274 11.41 -19.56 10.85
N PRO A 275 12.42 -19.67 11.72
CA PRO A 275 13.44 -18.65 11.82
C PRO A 275 14.16 -18.49 10.48
N ALA A 276 14.41 -17.23 10.07
CA ALA A 276 15.15 -16.95 8.85
C ALA A 276 16.50 -17.68 8.90
N PRO A 277 16.95 -18.32 7.79
CA PRO A 277 18.27 -18.91 7.74
C PRO A 277 19.29 -17.84 8.14
N HIS A 278 20.15 -18.21 9.09
CA HIS A 278 21.16 -17.31 9.65
C HIS A 278 22.03 -16.80 8.51
N GLN A 279 21.84 -15.55 8.08
CA GLN A 279 22.81 -14.93 7.20
C GLN A 279 24.10 -14.79 8.02
N PRO A 280 25.22 -15.39 7.57
CA PRO A 280 26.49 -15.14 8.24
C PRO A 280 26.72 -13.63 8.29
N ALA A 281 27.01 -13.13 9.48
CA ALA A 281 27.28 -11.72 9.66
C ALA A 281 28.36 -11.29 8.64
N ALA A 282 28.08 -10.24 7.89
CA ALA A 282 29.05 -9.68 6.98
C ALA A 282 30.39 -9.51 7.72
N PRO A 283 31.52 -9.91 7.14
CA PRO A 283 32.82 -9.80 7.81
C PRO A 283 33.00 -8.36 8.28
N ARG A 284 33.19 -8.20 9.59
CA ARG A 284 33.50 -6.89 10.15
C ARG A 284 34.73 -6.37 9.43
N PRO A 285 34.74 -5.11 8.94
CA PRO A 285 35.96 -4.53 8.41
C PRO A 285 37.05 -4.66 9.47
N GLY A 286 38.13 -5.32 9.12
CA GLY A 286 39.29 -5.52 9.97
C GLY A 286 39.77 -4.19 10.50
N PRO A 287 40.37 -4.14 11.70
CA PRO A 287 40.91 -2.90 12.25
C PRO A 287 41.97 -2.35 11.32
N GLY A 288 41.68 -1.20 10.69
CA GLY A 288 42.64 -0.45 9.90
C GLY A 288 43.87 -0.19 10.74
N ARG A 289 45.04 -0.61 10.20
CA ARG A 289 46.34 -0.31 10.79
C ARG A 289 46.53 1.18 10.86
N GLY A 290 46.62 1.64 12.07
CA GLY A 290 47.48 2.67 12.62
C GLY A 290 47.39 4.09 12.09
N GLU A 291 47.08 4.96 13.01
CA GLU A 291 47.93 6.11 13.25
C GLU A 291 47.82 6.49 14.73
N ARG A 292 48.98 6.54 15.39
CA ARG A 292 49.16 6.96 16.78
C ARG A 292 49.07 8.48 16.85
N GLY A 293 48.34 8.99 17.85
CA GLY A 293 48.57 10.34 18.30
C GLY A 293 47.32 11.17 18.52
N ALA A 294 46.87 11.26 19.72
CA ALA A 294 46.53 12.46 20.48
C ALA A 294 45.57 12.15 21.62
N ALA A 295 46.04 12.27 22.81
CA ALA A 295 45.27 12.27 24.05
C ALA A 295 44.24 13.40 24.01
N ARG A 296 42.97 13.08 24.25
CA ARG A 296 41.93 14.04 24.63
C ARG A 296 41.18 13.59 25.83
N SER A 297 41.15 14.48 26.78
CA SER A 297 40.57 14.51 28.11
C SER A 297 39.08 14.10 28.17
N ARG A 298 38.77 13.37 29.21
CA ARG A 298 37.48 12.89 29.66
C ARG A 298 36.69 14.06 30.29
N PRO A 299 35.40 14.30 29.91
CA PRO A 299 34.52 15.14 30.71
C PRO A 299 33.82 14.32 31.80
N PRO A 300 33.34 14.96 32.91
CA PRO A 300 32.91 14.32 34.13
C PRO A 300 31.51 13.76 34.07
N ALA A 301 31.32 12.76 34.93
CA ALA A 301 30.03 12.09 35.15
C ALA A 301 28.99 13.04 35.79
N SER A 302 27.76 13.09 35.26
CA SER A 302 26.60 13.60 35.95
C SER A 302 25.40 12.69 35.76
N ALA A 303 24.90 12.26 36.93
CA ALA A 303 23.55 11.86 37.33
C ALA A 303 22.73 10.98 36.39
N ALA A 304 22.63 9.71 36.78
CA ALA A 304 21.62 8.77 36.30
C ALA A 304 20.24 9.11 36.89
N VAL A 305 19.26 9.40 36.03
CA VAL A 305 17.85 9.30 36.39
C VAL A 305 17.36 7.97 35.79
N ALA A 306 16.92 7.09 36.73
CA ALA A 306 16.33 5.80 36.36
C ALA A 306 14.94 6.03 35.76
N ALA A 307 14.82 5.91 34.43
CA ALA A 307 13.56 5.73 33.75
C ALA A 307 13.41 4.26 33.39
N GLY A 308 12.30 3.66 33.85
CA GLY A 308 11.97 2.26 33.59
C GLY A 308 11.94 1.94 32.10
N THR A 309 12.83 1.09 31.68
CA THR A 309 12.92 0.58 30.31
C THR A 309 11.80 -0.41 30.06
N ALA A 310 10.71 0.03 29.41
CA ALA A 310 9.92 -0.85 28.58
C ALA A 310 10.85 -1.34 27.44
N ARG A 311 11.15 -2.64 27.46
CA ARG A 311 11.92 -3.28 26.37
C ARG A 311 11.08 -3.22 25.10
N ASN A 312 11.28 -2.18 24.30
CA ASN A 312 10.89 -2.16 22.90
C ASN A 312 11.74 -3.20 22.17
N THR A 313 11.21 -4.39 22.02
CA THR A 313 11.77 -5.37 21.10
C THR A 313 11.48 -4.82 19.68
N ARG A 314 12.39 -4.00 19.16
CA ARG A 314 12.39 -3.63 17.75
C ARG A 314 12.62 -4.92 16.98
N LEU A 315 11.58 -5.39 16.30
CA LEU A 315 11.74 -6.38 15.23
C LEU A 315 12.60 -5.73 14.14
N ALA A 316 13.91 -5.90 14.26
CA ALA A 316 14.85 -5.46 13.24
C ALA A 316 14.78 -6.45 12.07
N PHE A 317 13.88 -6.17 11.13
CA PHE A 317 13.93 -6.80 9.82
C PHE A 317 15.08 -6.18 9.02
N PRO A 318 15.85 -6.97 8.25
CA PRO A 318 16.85 -6.42 7.36
C PRO A 318 16.16 -5.52 6.33
N LEU A 319 16.46 -4.22 6.38
CA LEU A 319 15.88 -3.15 5.56
C LEU A 319 16.44 -3.08 4.13
N ASP A 320 16.99 -4.16 3.59
CA ASP A 320 17.61 -4.15 2.27
C ASP A 320 16.64 -4.03 1.09
N ARG A 321 15.33 -4.10 1.34
CA ARG A 321 14.29 -3.88 0.33
C ARG A 321 13.23 -2.94 0.87
N ALA A 322 13.04 -1.82 0.16
CA ALA A 322 12.09 -0.81 0.57
C ALA A 322 10.65 -1.32 0.48
N ALA A 323 10.00 -1.44 1.62
CA ALA A 323 8.59 -1.82 1.74
C ALA A 323 7.64 -0.75 1.17
N THR A 324 6.42 -1.17 0.88
CA THR A 324 5.36 -0.33 0.34
C THR A 324 4.22 -0.26 1.34
N LEU A 325 3.69 0.94 1.58
CA LEU A 325 2.44 1.12 2.29
C LEU A 325 1.28 1.13 1.31
N VAL A 326 0.37 0.18 1.46
CA VAL A 326 -0.80 0.05 0.57
C VAL A 326 -2.03 0.61 1.26
N ALA A 327 -2.68 1.59 0.65
CA ALA A 327 -3.96 2.13 1.08
C ALA A 327 -5.11 1.47 0.32
N GLY A 328 -6.17 1.11 1.04
CA GLY A 328 -7.33 0.47 0.46
C GLY A 328 -8.55 0.48 1.36
N MET A 329 -9.62 -0.17 0.94
CA MET A 329 -10.90 -0.24 1.65
C MET A 329 -11.36 -1.66 1.88
N VAL A 330 -11.56 -2.03 3.14
CA VAL A 330 -12.31 -3.24 3.52
C VAL A 330 -13.79 -2.94 3.58
N ARG A 331 -14.60 -3.77 2.96
CA ARG A 331 -16.06 -3.64 2.95
C ARG A 331 -16.67 -4.83 3.67
N SER A 332 -17.41 -4.59 4.75
CA SER A 332 -18.13 -5.61 5.52
C SER A 332 -19.64 -5.42 5.41
N ALA A 333 -20.37 -6.52 5.30
CA ALA A 333 -21.82 -6.50 5.42
C ALA A 333 -22.24 -6.19 6.88
N PRO A 334 -23.44 -5.62 7.11
CA PRO A 334 -24.03 -5.59 8.43
C PRO A 334 -24.27 -7.02 8.90
N ALA A 335 -24.14 -7.27 10.20
CA ALA A 335 -24.72 -8.46 10.80
C ALA A 335 -26.20 -8.50 10.45
N ALA A 336 -26.65 -9.55 9.79
CA ALA A 336 -28.06 -9.80 9.55
C ALA A 336 -28.75 -9.84 10.91
N ALA A 337 -29.88 -9.13 11.05
CA ALA A 337 -30.78 -9.36 12.15
C ALA A 337 -31.12 -10.84 12.13
N ALA A 338 -30.85 -11.55 13.20
CA ALA A 338 -31.17 -12.95 13.33
C ALA A 338 -32.70 -13.14 13.19
N ALA A 339 -33.13 -13.52 11.99
CA ALA A 339 -34.37 -14.21 11.78
C ALA A 339 -34.01 -15.67 12.02
N GLY A 340 -34.59 -16.24 13.08
CA GLY A 340 -34.36 -17.61 13.42
C GLY A 340 -34.82 -18.54 12.29
N HIS A 341 -33.98 -19.44 11.92
CA HIS A 341 -34.30 -20.76 11.46
C HIS A 341 -33.14 -21.68 11.80
N ASP A 342 -33.45 -22.56 12.77
CA ASP A 342 -32.77 -23.82 13.03
C ASP A 342 -32.71 -24.63 11.74
N GLU A 343 -31.51 -25.06 11.33
CA GLU A 343 -31.34 -26.40 10.77
C GLU A 343 -29.87 -26.82 10.86
N LEU A 344 -29.73 -27.93 11.52
CA LEU A 344 -28.51 -28.68 11.77
C LEU A 344 -27.89 -29.22 10.46
N GLY A 345 -26.62 -28.94 10.28
CA GLY A 345 -25.80 -29.60 9.27
C GLY A 345 -24.31 -29.60 9.70
N ARG A 346 -23.97 -30.57 10.56
CA ARG A 346 -22.57 -30.81 10.93
C ARG A 346 -21.78 -31.39 9.75
N GLY A 347 -21.05 -30.55 9.02
CA GLY A 347 -20.00 -30.97 8.09
C GLY A 347 -18.63 -30.56 8.68
N ARG A 348 -17.86 -31.58 9.10
CA ARG A 348 -16.47 -31.37 9.51
C ARG A 348 -15.65 -30.93 8.29
N LEU A 349 -15.20 -29.71 8.28
CA LEU A 349 -14.18 -29.23 7.34
C LEU A 349 -12.78 -29.47 7.95
N ARG A 350 -12.00 -30.29 7.26
CA ARG A 350 -10.56 -30.43 7.54
C ARG A 350 -9.86 -29.11 7.11
N PRO A 351 -8.87 -28.65 7.86
CA PRO A 351 -8.07 -27.50 7.43
C PRO A 351 -7.25 -27.89 6.21
N ALA A 352 -7.29 -27.05 5.18
CA ALA A 352 -6.38 -27.15 4.05
C ALA A 352 -4.97 -26.71 4.49
N PRO A 353 -3.89 -27.40 4.02
CA PRO A 353 -2.55 -27.03 4.38
C PRO A 353 -2.19 -25.66 3.79
N LEU A 354 -1.62 -24.82 4.62
CA LEU A 354 -0.93 -23.60 4.22
C LEU A 354 0.31 -24.01 3.42
N HIS A 355 0.25 -23.94 2.11
CA HIS A 355 1.44 -24.08 1.29
C HIS A 355 2.22 -22.75 1.26
N PRO A 356 3.58 -22.83 1.36
CA PRO A 356 4.48 -21.69 1.48
C PRO A 356 4.49 -20.77 0.24
#